data_10671c6a5dd0f521f8fd59d13fe8de7f
#
_entry.id   10671c6a5dd0f521f8fd59d13fe8de7f
#
_cell.length_a   1.000
_cell.length_b   1.000
_cell.length_c   1.000
_cell.angle_alpha   90.00
_cell.angle_beta   90.00
_cell.angle_gamma   90.00
#
_symmetry.space_group_name_H-M   'P 1'
#
loop_
_entity.id
_entity.type
_entity.pdbx_description
1 polymer ?
#
loop_
_entity_poly.entity_id
_entity_poly.type
_entity_poly.pdbx_seq_one_letter_code
_entity_poly.pdbx_strand_id
1 'polypeptide(L)'
;MTTTNRTSHPIALRDATVTDPFWASRQELVRTQVIPYQWNALNDNVPGAAPSYCMHNFKAAAAQNAEHHKEGKAFVPPKYTFRGFEALPDDPAHPDPDKFYGFVFQDTDFSKWIEAVGYSLTHHPDADLEATADTAIDIVCAAQLDNGYLDTYYILNGMDRHFTNLKDHHELYCFGHLTEGAIAYYQATGKRKLLDAACRFADSVSYTHLTLPTKLE
;
A
#
# COMPACT_ATOMS: atom_id res chain seq x y z
N MET A 1 9.35 -9.60 -47.76
CA MET A 1 10.19 -9.87 -46.58
C MET A 1 9.31 -9.68 -45.34
N THR A 2 8.89 -10.77 -44.72
CA THR A 2 8.11 -10.74 -43.48
C THR A 2 9.04 -10.44 -42.34
N THR A 3 9.00 -9.23 -41.80
CA THR A 3 9.65 -8.87 -40.55
C THR A 3 8.96 -9.66 -39.44
N THR A 4 9.57 -10.73 -38.99
CA THR A 4 9.19 -11.38 -37.73
C THR A 4 9.50 -10.40 -36.61
N ASN A 5 8.44 -9.74 -36.07
CA ASN A 5 8.57 -9.01 -34.80
C ASN A 5 9.03 -10.02 -33.75
N ARG A 6 10.30 -9.97 -33.37
CA ARG A 6 10.79 -10.67 -32.18
C ARG A 6 10.21 -9.98 -30.96
N THR A 7 9.13 -10.52 -30.41
CA THR A 7 8.64 -10.11 -29.09
C THR A 7 9.54 -10.76 -28.03
N SER A 8 10.22 -9.95 -27.23
CA SER A 8 10.88 -10.41 -26.02
C SER A 8 9.86 -10.45 -24.89
N HIS A 9 9.86 -11.51 -24.11
CA HIS A 9 9.00 -11.62 -22.91
C HIS A 9 9.90 -11.73 -21.68
N PRO A 10 9.52 -11.10 -20.53
CA PRO A 10 10.22 -11.31 -19.28
C PRO A 10 10.07 -12.77 -18.83
N ILE A 11 11.11 -13.32 -18.24
CA ILE A 11 11.04 -14.64 -17.59
C ILE A 11 10.21 -14.47 -16.32
N ALA A 12 9.26 -15.35 -16.09
CA ALA A 12 8.49 -15.33 -14.85
C ALA A 12 9.42 -15.60 -13.65
N LEU A 13 9.22 -14.86 -12.55
CA LEU A 13 10.09 -14.96 -11.37
C LEU A 13 10.19 -16.41 -10.87
N ARG A 14 9.09 -17.18 -10.88
CA ARG A 14 9.04 -18.59 -10.50
C ARG A 14 9.94 -19.51 -11.34
N ASP A 15 10.32 -19.08 -12.54
CA ASP A 15 11.15 -19.85 -13.47
C ASP A 15 12.65 -19.51 -13.35
N ALA A 16 13.01 -18.57 -12.45
CA ALA A 16 14.37 -18.12 -12.19
C ALA A 16 14.78 -18.44 -10.76
N THR A 17 15.83 -19.21 -10.56
CA THR A 17 16.34 -19.59 -9.23
C THR A 17 17.74 -19.02 -9.03
N VAL A 18 17.95 -18.38 -7.89
CA VAL A 18 19.27 -17.89 -7.46
C VAL A 18 20.03 -19.07 -6.83
N THR A 19 21.13 -19.48 -7.48
CA THR A 19 21.97 -20.59 -7.02
C THR A 19 23.30 -20.16 -6.43
N ASP A 20 23.65 -18.88 -6.58
CA ASP A 20 24.86 -18.31 -5.98
C ASP A 20 24.76 -18.31 -4.45
N PRO A 21 25.75 -18.87 -3.71
CA PRO A 21 25.66 -18.99 -2.24
C PRO A 21 25.58 -17.65 -1.51
N PHE A 22 26.17 -16.59 -2.03
CA PHE A 22 26.10 -15.27 -1.42
C PHE A 22 24.68 -14.69 -1.50
N TRP A 23 24.08 -14.69 -2.70
CA TRP A 23 22.73 -14.13 -2.88
C TRP A 23 21.65 -15.04 -2.29
N ALA A 24 21.80 -16.36 -2.38
CA ALA A 24 20.87 -17.31 -1.76
C ALA A 24 20.81 -17.12 -0.24
N SER A 25 21.96 -16.89 0.42
CA SER A 25 22.00 -16.61 1.86
C SER A 25 21.31 -15.29 2.23
N ARG A 26 21.36 -14.26 1.35
CA ARG A 26 20.66 -12.98 1.55
C ARG A 26 19.16 -13.12 1.37
N GLN A 27 18.72 -13.87 0.37
CA GLN A 27 17.29 -14.17 0.21
C GLN A 27 16.73 -14.91 1.43
N GLU A 28 17.46 -15.90 1.95
CA GLU A 28 17.06 -16.63 3.15
C GLU A 28 17.00 -15.73 4.39
N LEU A 29 17.97 -14.81 4.57
CA LEU A 29 17.94 -13.82 5.63
C LEU A 29 16.71 -12.91 5.54
N VAL A 30 16.40 -12.42 4.33
CA VAL A 30 15.21 -11.57 4.12
C VAL A 30 13.94 -12.35 4.45
N ARG A 31 13.81 -13.57 3.94
CA ARG A 31 12.64 -14.42 4.16
C ARG A 31 12.42 -14.71 5.65
N THR A 32 13.48 -15.13 6.37
CA THR A 32 13.35 -15.68 7.73
C THR A 32 13.46 -14.64 8.84
N GLN A 33 14.08 -13.50 8.57
CA GLN A 33 14.33 -12.47 9.58
C GLN A 33 13.73 -11.12 9.22
N VAL A 34 13.98 -10.61 8.00
CA VAL A 34 13.62 -9.23 7.68
C VAL A 34 12.12 -9.08 7.48
N ILE A 35 11.47 -9.96 6.73
CA ILE A 35 10.01 -9.89 6.48
C ILE A 35 9.21 -9.99 7.81
N PRO A 36 9.47 -10.96 8.71
CA PRO A 36 8.79 -11.02 10.01
C PRO A 36 9.09 -9.82 10.92
N TYR A 37 10.35 -9.35 10.94
CA TYR A 37 10.72 -8.16 11.71
C TYR A 37 9.98 -6.91 11.21
N GLN A 38 9.97 -6.69 9.89
CA GLN A 38 9.27 -5.54 9.30
C GLN A 38 7.76 -5.59 9.58
N TRP A 39 7.13 -6.76 9.54
CA TRP A 39 5.73 -6.87 9.91
C TRP A 39 5.46 -6.40 11.34
N ASN A 40 6.33 -6.77 12.28
CA ASN A 40 6.24 -6.27 13.65
C ASN A 40 6.46 -4.76 13.72
N ALA A 41 7.41 -4.21 12.94
CA ALA A 41 7.67 -2.77 12.89
C ALA A 41 6.48 -1.99 12.32
N LEU A 42 5.84 -2.49 11.25
CA LEU A 42 4.64 -1.86 10.65
C LEU A 42 3.44 -1.82 11.61
N ASN A 43 3.41 -2.73 12.58
CA ASN A 43 2.38 -2.79 13.62
C ASN A 43 2.82 -2.16 14.96
N ASP A 44 3.97 -1.46 14.99
CA ASP A 44 4.51 -0.79 16.17
C ASP A 44 4.82 -1.75 17.34
N ASN A 45 5.14 -3.02 17.02
CA ASN A 45 5.37 -4.10 17.98
C ASN A 45 6.86 -4.39 18.26
N VAL A 46 7.77 -3.53 17.81
CA VAL A 46 9.22 -3.71 18.06
C VAL A 46 9.64 -2.93 19.30
N PRO A 47 10.03 -3.60 20.40
CA PRO A 47 10.44 -2.91 21.62
C PRO A 47 11.65 -1.99 21.38
N GLY A 48 11.53 -0.73 21.81
CA GLY A 48 12.60 0.28 21.70
C GLY A 48 12.80 0.90 20.33
N ALA A 49 12.03 0.49 19.31
CA ALA A 49 11.99 1.18 18.01
C ALA A 49 10.99 2.32 18.04
N ALA A 50 11.24 3.35 17.22
CA ALA A 50 10.24 4.38 16.97
C ALA A 50 9.04 3.77 16.24
N PRO A 51 7.80 4.21 16.54
CA PRO A 51 6.61 3.73 15.85
C PRO A 51 6.63 4.06 14.35
N SER A 52 6.17 3.11 13.52
CA SER A 52 5.98 3.29 12.08
C SER A 52 4.66 4.00 11.77
N TYR A 53 3.63 3.75 12.55
CA TYR A 53 2.23 4.16 12.33
C TYR A 53 1.62 3.67 11.01
N CYS A 54 2.32 2.86 10.20
CA CYS A 54 1.81 2.43 8.90
C CYS A 54 0.48 1.68 9.03
N MET A 55 0.44 0.59 9.79
CA MET A 55 -0.79 -0.18 9.97
C MET A 55 -1.82 0.54 10.87
N HIS A 56 -1.38 1.46 11.73
CA HIS A 56 -2.26 2.38 12.46
C HIS A 56 -3.10 3.21 11.49
N ASN A 57 -2.47 3.88 10.53
CA ASN A 57 -3.13 4.74 9.55
C ASN A 57 -4.18 3.96 8.72
N PHE A 58 -3.85 2.77 8.24
CA PHE A 58 -4.82 1.92 7.52
C PHE A 58 -6.00 1.49 8.40
N LYS A 59 -5.75 1.14 9.67
CA LYS A 59 -6.81 0.78 10.62
C LYS A 59 -7.71 1.97 10.92
N ALA A 60 -7.15 3.17 11.12
CA ALA A 60 -7.90 4.40 11.33
C ALA A 60 -8.79 4.73 10.12
N ALA A 61 -8.23 4.68 8.91
CA ALA A 61 -8.98 4.91 7.68
C ALA A 61 -10.09 3.86 7.46
N ALA A 62 -9.81 2.58 7.75
CA ALA A 62 -10.81 1.52 7.68
C ALA A 62 -11.95 1.71 8.70
N ALA A 63 -11.63 2.14 9.92
CA ALA A 63 -12.64 2.44 10.94
C ALA A 63 -13.52 3.61 10.52
N GLN A 64 -12.93 4.69 10.00
CA GLN A 64 -13.66 5.84 9.46
C GLN A 64 -14.62 5.42 8.33
N ASN A 65 -14.16 4.61 7.36
CA ASN A 65 -15.02 4.06 6.32
C ASN A 65 -16.17 3.22 6.88
N ALA A 66 -15.90 2.35 7.86
CA ALA A 66 -16.91 1.50 8.45
C ALA A 66 -18.02 2.31 9.15
N GLU A 67 -17.67 3.41 9.82
CA GLU A 67 -18.66 4.31 10.45
C GLU A 67 -19.56 4.98 9.39
N HIS A 68 -18.99 5.42 8.25
CA HIS A 68 -19.77 5.98 7.15
C HIS A 68 -20.82 5.01 6.62
N HIS A 69 -20.44 3.77 6.39
CA HIS A 69 -21.35 2.75 5.89
C HIS A 69 -22.46 2.38 6.89
N LYS A 70 -22.20 2.46 8.20
CA LYS A 70 -23.22 2.21 9.23
C LYS A 70 -24.28 3.30 9.31
N GLU A 71 -23.87 4.56 9.16
CA GLU A 71 -24.79 5.69 9.37
C GLU A 71 -25.74 5.93 8.21
N GLY A 72 -25.52 5.33 7.02
CA GLY A 72 -26.31 5.56 5.81
C GLY A 72 -26.38 7.02 5.37
N LYS A 73 -25.55 7.88 5.98
CA LYS A 73 -25.40 9.29 5.64
C LYS A 73 -24.33 9.47 4.59
N ALA A 74 -24.50 10.49 3.75
CA ALA A 74 -23.41 10.90 2.87
C ALA A 74 -22.15 11.22 3.71
N PHE A 75 -21.05 10.61 3.34
CA PHE A 75 -19.75 10.93 3.94
C PHE A 75 -19.45 12.42 3.79
N VAL A 76 -19.19 13.09 4.87
CA VAL A 76 -18.62 14.43 4.87
C VAL A 76 -17.16 14.27 5.27
N PRO A 77 -16.23 14.27 4.29
CA PRO A 77 -14.82 14.13 4.61
C PRO A 77 -14.38 15.29 5.53
N PRO A 78 -13.43 15.05 6.43
CA PRO A 78 -12.84 16.13 7.20
C PRO A 78 -12.25 17.16 6.23
N LYS A 79 -12.35 18.45 6.60
CA LYS A 79 -11.67 19.50 5.84
C LYS A 79 -10.16 19.29 5.98
N TYR A 80 -9.44 19.38 4.85
CA TYR A 80 -8.00 19.18 4.82
C TYR A 80 -7.28 20.06 5.85
N THR A 81 -6.44 19.43 6.62
CA THR A 81 -5.55 20.09 7.58
C THR A 81 -4.11 19.68 7.27
N PHE A 82 -3.28 20.66 6.89
CA PHE A 82 -1.86 20.40 6.68
C PHE A 82 -1.17 20.09 8.02
N ARG A 83 -0.50 18.95 8.08
CA ARG A 83 0.22 18.49 9.26
C ARG A 83 1.74 18.40 9.05
N GLY A 84 2.24 19.01 7.98
CA GLY A 84 3.65 18.89 7.59
C GLY A 84 3.96 17.63 6.80
N PHE A 85 5.23 17.47 6.47
CA PHE A 85 5.73 16.30 5.74
C PHE A 85 5.75 15.04 6.62
N GLU A 86 5.91 15.23 7.94
CA GLU A 86 5.83 14.19 8.97
C GLU A 86 4.89 14.67 10.07
N ALA A 87 3.90 13.85 10.41
CA ALA A 87 2.98 14.09 11.51
C ALA A 87 3.33 13.21 12.70
N LEU A 88 3.55 13.81 13.87
CA LEU A 88 3.82 13.09 15.10
C LEU A 88 2.68 13.31 16.09
N PRO A 89 2.38 12.34 16.97
CA PRO A 89 1.42 12.54 18.04
C PRO A 89 1.98 13.47 19.11
N ASP A 90 1.10 14.26 19.75
CA ASP A 90 1.44 15.12 20.88
C ASP A 90 1.93 14.29 22.08
N ASP A 91 1.35 13.12 22.29
CA ASP A 91 1.80 12.10 23.25
C ASP A 91 2.12 10.81 22.49
N PRO A 92 3.40 10.46 22.30
CA PRO A 92 3.77 9.22 21.61
C PRO A 92 3.32 7.94 22.31
N ALA A 93 3.04 7.98 23.62
CA ALA A 93 2.55 6.82 24.37
C ALA A 93 1.05 6.56 24.14
N HIS A 94 0.31 7.60 23.74
CA HIS A 94 -1.14 7.54 23.52
C HIS A 94 -1.51 8.28 22.21
N PRO A 95 -1.12 7.75 21.03
CA PRO A 95 -1.52 8.32 19.75
C PRO A 95 -3.05 8.28 19.62
N ASP A 96 -3.63 9.36 19.07
CA ASP A 96 -5.06 9.43 18.79
C ASP A 96 -5.41 8.36 17.72
N PRO A 97 -6.35 7.44 18.01
CA PRO A 97 -6.66 6.33 17.10
C PRO A 97 -7.23 6.77 15.75
N ASP A 98 -7.75 7.99 15.66
CA ASP A 98 -8.46 8.50 14.47
C ASP A 98 -7.58 9.44 13.62
N LYS A 99 -6.32 9.67 14.01
CA LYS A 99 -5.42 10.59 13.29
C LYS A 99 -4.35 9.86 12.50
N PHE A 100 -3.94 10.51 11.40
CA PHE A 100 -2.77 10.13 10.62
C PHE A 100 -1.47 10.50 11.35
N TYR A 101 -0.48 9.58 11.30
CA TYR A 101 0.88 9.82 11.79
C TYR A 101 1.92 9.26 10.83
N GLY A 102 3.16 9.75 10.97
CA GLY A 102 4.28 9.40 10.11
C GLY A 102 4.40 10.32 8.90
N PHE A 103 5.16 9.87 7.91
CA PHE A 103 5.41 10.62 6.68
C PHE A 103 4.21 10.57 5.73
N VAL A 104 4.05 11.60 4.89
CA VAL A 104 2.98 11.67 3.88
C VAL A 104 2.94 10.44 2.94
N PHE A 105 4.02 9.68 2.83
CA PHE A 105 4.14 8.44 2.05
C PHE A 105 4.17 7.16 2.91
N GLN A 106 3.70 7.22 4.15
CA GLN A 106 3.78 6.12 5.12
C GLN A 106 3.14 4.83 4.60
N ASP A 107 2.12 4.91 3.77
CA ASP A 107 1.44 3.77 3.15
C ASP A 107 2.36 2.89 2.30
N THR A 108 3.48 3.45 1.80
CA THR A 108 4.42 2.68 0.98
C THR A 108 5.19 1.63 1.77
N ASP A 109 5.27 1.73 3.08
CA ASP A 109 5.95 0.75 3.91
C ASP A 109 5.22 -0.60 3.87
N PHE A 110 3.88 -0.59 3.96
CA PHE A 110 3.07 -1.80 3.70
C PHE A 110 3.29 -2.30 2.27
N SER A 111 3.25 -1.40 1.29
CA SER A 111 3.33 -1.77 -0.12
C SER A 111 4.64 -2.48 -0.45
N LYS A 112 5.76 -1.99 0.07
CA LYS A 112 7.08 -2.62 -0.08
C LYS A 112 7.19 -3.94 0.68
N TRP A 113 6.57 -4.02 1.86
CA TRP A 113 6.52 -5.26 2.62
C TRP A 113 5.76 -6.36 1.89
N ILE A 114 4.56 -6.08 1.36
CA ILE A 114 3.75 -7.07 0.64
C ILE A 114 4.40 -7.49 -0.69
N GLU A 115 5.17 -6.61 -1.33
CA GLU A 115 5.97 -6.93 -2.50
C GLU A 115 7.05 -7.96 -2.14
N ALA A 116 7.79 -7.74 -1.05
CA ALA A 116 8.80 -8.67 -0.56
C ALA A 116 8.17 -10.02 -0.16
N VAL A 117 6.99 -10.01 0.47
CA VAL A 117 6.21 -11.22 0.77
C VAL A 117 5.86 -11.99 -0.51
N GLY A 118 5.36 -11.31 -1.55
CA GLY A 118 5.03 -11.92 -2.84
C GLY A 118 6.25 -12.59 -3.46
N TYR A 119 7.39 -11.91 -3.50
CA TYR A 119 8.63 -12.49 -4.03
C TYR A 119 9.11 -13.68 -3.20
N SER A 120 8.98 -13.63 -1.87
CA SER A 120 9.32 -14.75 -1.00
C SER A 120 8.43 -15.97 -1.25
N LEU A 121 7.11 -15.79 -1.29
CA LEU A 121 6.13 -16.85 -1.50
C LEU A 121 6.25 -17.53 -2.88
N THR A 122 6.78 -16.81 -3.88
CA THR A 122 6.99 -17.36 -5.22
C THR A 122 7.91 -18.59 -5.22
N HIS A 123 8.93 -18.59 -4.36
CA HIS A 123 9.93 -19.66 -4.26
C HIS A 123 9.80 -20.51 -3.00
N HIS A 124 9.21 -19.96 -1.96
CA HIS A 124 9.09 -20.58 -0.64
C HIS A 124 7.65 -20.47 -0.15
N PRO A 125 6.73 -21.34 -0.57
CA PRO A 125 5.36 -21.36 -0.07
C PRO A 125 5.35 -21.46 1.46
N ASP A 126 4.61 -20.56 2.12
CA ASP A 126 4.53 -20.44 3.57
C ASP A 126 3.10 -20.02 3.94
N ALA A 127 2.32 -20.94 4.47
CA ALA A 127 0.90 -20.74 4.75
C ALA A 127 0.67 -19.70 5.87
N ASP A 128 1.57 -19.60 6.84
CA ASP A 128 1.44 -18.65 7.96
C ASP A 128 1.76 -17.24 7.49
N LEU A 129 2.79 -17.08 6.65
CA LEU A 129 3.11 -15.80 6.02
C LEU A 129 1.99 -15.35 5.07
N GLU A 130 1.44 -16.27 4.29
CA GLU A 130 0.31 -15.99 3.38
C GLU A 130 -0.93 -15.55 4.16
N ALA A 131 -1.27 -16.22 5.27
CA ALA A 131 -2.41 -15.84 6.13
C ALA A 131 -2.20 -14.47 6.79
N THR A 132 -0.96 -14.16 7.19
CA THR A 132 -0.58 -12.84 7.72
C THR A 132 -0.76 -11.75 6.65
N ALA A 133 -0.31 -12.01 5.42
CA ALA A 133 -0.45 -11.11 4.28
C ALA A 133 -1.94 -10.88 3.92
N ASP A 134 -2.75 -11.93 3.90
CA ASP A 134 -4.20 -11.82 3.65
C ASP A 134 -4.87 -10.93 4.70
N THR A 135 -4.54 -11.09 5.97
CA THR A 135 -5.06 -10.24 7.06
C THR A 135 -4.66 -8.76 6.86
N ALA A 136 -3.40 -8.52 6.49
CA ALA A 136 -2.91 -7.17 6.21
C ALA A 136 -3.64 -6.54 5.00
N ILE A 137 -3.81 -7.33 3.92
CA ILE A 137 -4.57 -6.92 2.72
C ILE A 137 -6.02 -6.59 3.07
N ASP A 138 -6.64 -7.34 3.97
CA ASP A 138 -8.02 -7.08 4.42
C ASP A 138 -8.13 -5.72 5.08
N ILE A 139 -7.19 -5.35 5.95
CA ILE A 139 -7.14 -4.04 6.61
C ILE A 139 -6.94 -2.92 5.57
N VAL A 140 -5.98 -3.08 4.68
CA VAL A 140 -5.65 -2.08 3.65
C VAL A 140 -6.82 -1.87 2.69
N CYS A 141 -7.44 -2.94 2.22
CA CYS A 141 -8.61 -2.85 1.33
C CYS A 141 -9.83 -2.23 2.03
N ALA A 142 -9.99 -2.41 3.34
CA ALA A 142 -11.05 -1.78 4.12
C ALA A 142 -10.88 -0.25 4.24
N ALA A 143 -9.66 0.25 4.11
CA ALA A 143 -9.37 1.69 4.09
C ALA A 143 -9.73 2.38 2.77
N GLN A 144 -9.94 1.63 1.68
CA GLN A 144 -10.24 2.18 0.36
C GLN A 144 -11.63 2.83 0.32
N LEU A 145 -11.71 4.06 -0.18
CA LEU A 145 -12.96 4.77 -0.38
C LEU A 145 -13.80 4.15 -1.51
N ASP A 146 -15.11 4.41 -1.51
CA ASP A 146 -16.06 3.89 -2.53
C ASP A 146 -15.70 4.31 -3.96
N ASN A 147 -15.07 5.48 -4.12
CA ASN A 147 -14.57 5.97 -5.41
C ASN A 147 -13.24 5.31 -5.86
N GLY A 148 -12.72 4.37 -5.08
CA GLY A 148 -11.46 3.67 -5.36
C GLY A 148 -10.20 4.35 -4.83
N TYR A 149 -10.27 5.57 -4.30
CA TYR A 149 -9.10 6.25 -3.76
C TYR A 149 -8.54 5.53 -2.52
N LEU A 150 -7.21 5.42 -2.42
CA LEU A 150 -6.53 4.73 -1.32
C LEU A 150 -5.18 5.39 -1.02
N ASP A 151 -5.19 6.41 -0.19
CA ASP A 151 -4.02 7.05 0.41
C ASP A 151 -4.45 7.58 1.77
N THR A 152 -3.90 7.02 2.85
CA THR A 152 -4.39 7.28 4.21
C THR A 152 -4.11 8.70 4.66
N TYR A 153 -3.07 9.35 4.12
CA TYR A 153 -2.77 10.74 4.45
C TYR A 153 -3.96 11.66 4.15
N TYR A 154 -4.54 11.58 2.95
CA TYR A 154 -5.68 12.42 2.61
C TYR A 154 -7.01 11.91 3.15
N ILE A 155 -7.20 10.60 3.24
CA ILE A 155 -8.41 10.02 3.82
C ILE A 155 -8.61 10.55 5.25
N LEU A 156 -7.55 10.61 6.06
CA LEU A 156 -7.61 11.02 7.47
C LEU A 156 -7.46 12.54 7.68
N ASN A 157 -6.81 13.25 6.77
CA ASN A 157 -6.58 14.71 6.90
C ASN A 157 -7.52 15.56 6.04
N GLY A 158 -8.27 14.98 5.11
CA GLY A 158 -9.25 15.67 4.27
C GLY A 158 -9.00 15.52 2.77
N MET A 159 -10.07 15.16 2.05
CA MET A 159 -10.04 14.84 0.62
C MET A 159 -10.10 16.05 -0.31
N ASP A 160 -10.39 17.25 0.20
CA ASP A 160 -10.55 18.46 -0.62
C ASP A 160 -9.24 18.98 -1.23
N ARG A 161 -8.11 18.37 -0.86
CA ARG A 161 -6.78 18.68 -1.39
C ARG A 161 -6.06 17.50 -2.04
N HIS A 162 -6.72 16.33 -2.16
CA HIS A 162 -6.12 15.19 -2.84
C HIS A 162 -5.74 15.57 -4.28
N PHE A 163 -4.65 15.01 -4.76
CA PHE A 163 -4.04 15.27 -6.07
C PHE A 163 -3.65 16.73 -6.38
N THR A 164 -3.64 17.63 -5.41
CA THR A 164 -3.26 19.04 -5.66
C THR A 164 -1.77 19.30 -5.49
N ASN A 165 -1.04 18.43 -4.78
CA ASN A 165 0.41 18.53 -4.57
C ASN A 165 1.11 17.18 -4.81
N LEU A 166 1.14 16.74 -6.06
CA LEU A 166 1.73 15.46 -6.44
C LEU A 166 3.25 15.39 -6.20
N LYS A 167 3.92 16.53 -6.16
CA LYS A 167 5.37 16.61 -5.96
C LYS A 167 5.77 16.26 -4.54
N ASP A 168 5.10 16.88 -3.54
CA ASP A 168 5.57 16.81 -2.16
C ASP A 168 4.74 15.83 -1.30
N HIS A 169 3.50 15.50 -1.71
CA HIS A 169 2.61 14.64 -0.94
C HIS A 169 2.58 13.17 -1.41
N HIS A 170 3.31 12.85 -2.48
CA HIS A 170 3.65 11.48 -2.87
C HIS A 170 2.48 10.53 -3.18
N GLU A 171 1.28 11.04 -3.50
CA GLU A 171 0.10 10.17 -3.77
C GLU A 171 0.34 9.16 -4.91
N LEU A 172 0.91 9.63 -6.04
CA LEU A 172 1.23 8.72 -7.15
C LEU A 172 2.39 7.76 -6.83
N TYR A 173 3.28 8.15 -5.91
CA TYR A 173 4.32 7.27 -5.40
C TYR A 173 3.71 6.16 -4.52
N CYS A 174 2.77 6.50 -3.64
CA CYS A 174 2.02 5.53 -2.84
C CYS A 174 1.23 4.57 -3.74
N PHE A 175 0.53 5.10 -4.75
CA PHE A 175 -0.18 4.30 -5.74
C PHE A 175 0.74 3.36 -6.52
N GLY A 176 1.90 3.85 -6.96
CA GLY A 176 2.89 3.05 -7.70
C GLY A 176 3.36 1.84 -6.89
N HIS A 177 3.81 2.06 -5.66
CA HIS A 177 4.27 0.97 -4.79
C HIS A 177 3.15 0.01 -4.41
N LEU A 178 1.93 0.50 -4.17
CA LEU A 178 0.78 -0.39 -3.94
C LEU A 178 0.54 -1.31 -5.13
N THR A 179 0.65 -0.77 -6.35
CA THR A 179 0.47 -1.54 -7.59
C THR A 179 1.55 -2.61 -7.75
N GLU A 180 2.82 -2.27 -7.50
CA GLU A 180 3.94 -3.23 -7.54
C GLU A 180 3.73 -4.37 -6.54
N GLY A 181 3.42 -4.04 -5.29
CA GLY A 181 3.13 -5.03 -4.25
C GLY A 181 1.92 -5.91 -4.58
N ALA A 182 0.86 -5.31 -5.11
CA ALA A 182 -0.35 -6.05 -5.51
C ALA A 182 -0.09 -7.04 -6.65
N ILE A 183 0.73 -6.65 -7.64
CA ILE A 183 1.13 -7.51 -8.75
C ILE A 183 2.00 -8.65 -8.23
N ALA A 184 3.00 -8.36 -7.39
CA ALA A 184 3.90 -9.37 -6.83
C ALA A 184 3.12 -10.43 -6.03
N TYR A 185 2.20 -10.00 -5.16
CA TYR A 185 1.37 -10.92 -4.39
C TYR A 185 0.42 -11.74 -5.26
N TYR A 186 -0.21 -11.12 -6.26
CA TYR A 186 -1.05 -11.84 -7.22
C TYR A 186 -0.26 -12.89 -8.03
N GLN A 187 0.93 -12.55 -8.50
CA GLN A 187 1.77 -13.49 -9.26
C GLN A 187 2.21 -14.70 -8.43
N ALA A 188 2.42 -14.51 -7.12
CA ALA A 188 2.80 -15.56 -6.21
C ALA A 188 1.63 -16.49 -5.83
N THR A 189 0.45 -15.91 -5.54
CA THR A 189 -0.67 -16.61 -4.88
C THR A 189 -1.89 -16.80 -5.75
N GLY A 190 -2.04 -16.03 -6.83
CA GLY A 190 -3.25 -15.96 -7.64
C GLY A 190 -4.40 -15.16 -7.00
N LYS A 191 -4.24 -14.63 -5.77
CA LYS A 191 -5.26 -13.88 -5.05
C LYS A 191 -5.36 -12.44 -5.57
N ARG A 192 -6.57 -12.03 -5.96
CA ARG A 192 -6.79 -10.76 -6.67
C ARG A 192 -7.14 -9.58 -5.78
N LYS A 193 -7.48 -9.78 -4.51
CA LYS A 193 -8.09 -8.74 -3.66
C LYS A 193 -7.32 -7.42 -3.66
N LEU A 194 -6.01 -7.47 -3.43
CA LEU A 194 -5.17 -6.27 -3.43
C LEU A 194 -4.99 -5.69 -4.85
N LEU A 195 -4.85 -6.57 -5.86
CA LEU A 195 -4.76 -6.14 -7.26
C LEU A 195 -6.05 -5.43 -7.72
N ASP A 196 -7.21 -5.94 -7.33
CA ASP A 196 -8.49 -5.31 -7.65
C ASP A 196 -8.63 -3.95 -6.94
N ALA A 197 -8.12 -3.81 -5.72
CA ALA A 197 -8.04 -2.52 -5.04
C ALA A 197 -7.10 -1.54 -5.75
N ALA A 198 -5.92 -1.98 -6.20
CA ALA A 198 -5.00 -1.17 -6.98
C ALA A 198 -5.62 -0.73 -8.33
N CYS A 199 -6.37 -1.61 -9.00
CA CYS A 199 -7.10 -1.27 -10.22
C CYS A 199 -8.15 -0.16 -9.96
N ARG A 200 -8.95 -0.27 -8.89
CA ARG A 200 -9.90 0.78 -8.52
C ARG A 200 -9.21 2.11 -8.19
N PHE A 201 -8.04 2.04 -7.56
CA PHE A 201 -7.25 3.26 -7.31
C PHE A 201 -6.74 3.88 -8.61
N ALA A 202 -6.29 3.06 -9.58
CA ALA A 202 -5.93 3.52 -10.91
C ALA A 202 -7.10 4.23 -11.63
N ASP A 203 -8.30 3.67 -11.54
CA ASP A 203 -9.51 4.28 -12.10
C ASP A 203 -9.80 5.64 -11.46
N SER A 204 -9.67 5.76 -10.13
CA SER A 204 -9.80 7.01 -9.39
C SER A 204 -8.81 8.09 -9.86
N VAL A 205 -7.53 7.72 -10.06
CA VAL A 205 -6.48 8.61 -10.59
C VAL A 205 -6.82 9.05 -12.02
N SER A 206 -7.20 8.10 -12.88
CA SER A 206 -7.54 8.34 -14.28
C SER A 206 -8.72 9.30 -14.44
N TYR A 207 -9.78 9.10 -13.65
CA TYR A 207 -10.98 9.93 -13.71
C TYR A 207 -10.70 11.38 -13.30
N THR A 208 -9.84 11.61 -12.32
CA THR A 208 -9.58 12.96 -11.77
C THR A 208 -8.50 13.72 -12.53
N HIS A 209 -7.51 13.04 -13.13
CA HIS A 209 -6.32 13.69 -13.71
C HIS A 209 -6.14 13.51 -15.22
N LEU A 210 -6.65 12.43 -15.79
CA LEU A 210 -6.47 12.11 -17.22
C LEU A 210 -7.68 12.49 -18.08
N THR A 211 -8.78 12.92 -17.49
CA THR A 211 -9.84 13.59 -18.26
C THR A 211 -9.33 14.96 -18.67
N LEU A 212 -8.64 15.00 -19.81
CA LEU A 212 -8.36 16.26 -20.50
C LEU A 212 -9.64 17.07 -20.58
N PRO A 213 -9.61 18.40 -20.31
CA PRO A 213 -10.75 19.25 -20.59
C PRO A 213 -11.09 19.08 -22.08
N THR A 214 -12.22 18.45 -22.38
CA THR A 214 -12.70 18.26 -23.75
C THR A 214 -13.26 19.56 -24.34
N LYS A 215 -13.01 20.69 -23.71
CA LYS A 215 -13.26 22.02 -24.26
C LYS A 215 -11.93 22.65 -24.66
N LEU A 216 -11.50 22.33 -25.88
CA LEU A 216 -10.75 23.25 -26.70
C LEU A 216 -11.74 24.33 -27.15
N GLU A 217 -11.84 25.39 -26.40
CA GLU A 217 -12.41 26.64 -26.91
C GLU A 217 -11.28 27.50 -27.45
#